data_0d625c349289148bbc7434948af3b385
#
_entry.id   0d625c349289148bbc7434948af3b385
#
_cell.length_a   1.000
_cell.length_b   1.000
_cell.length_c   1.000
_cell.angle_alpha   90.00
_cell.angle_beta   90.00
_cell.angle_gamma   90.00
#
_symmetry.space_group_name_H-M   'P 1'
#
loop_
_entity.id
_entity.type
_entity.pdbx_description
1 polymer ?
#
loop_
_entity_poly.entity_id
_entity_poly.type
_entity_poly.pdbx_seq_one_letter_code
_entity_poly.pdbx_strand_id
1 'polypeptide(L)'
;MRPREMATVKEIAQTQIGTMTYLGPVTSLTEDDSLTYLHEVITSCLSAHKAQIVLDFAKVTAINSKAFELLFDLHAQAVNKGGWIKVTSLHHVIQDVFIATGVDEHILNIDTSISEKKSANQITRAKRKLGDILIDKGIINEKQIAEATRQQQQTGTRIGHILIEKGWVSEEQMLKCLSEQLNIPYLMLRPGCYDPETARMINRETAYRLEVLPLFKIKGIITLATHVPQSVLNVDEIETMTGCKVRPVLARRQDILDFISEVNVDTNYISEYMNMPGKDHSQAGELSSGFTNIDMVAGDSPVINLVNSMIQRAVHEGASDIHIEPARTKTSIRLRIDGILRETMAPPPEMHSSIVSRIKVMAHMDISEKRLPQDGRIQVTIQGRGVDLRVSTLPGIFGEVVVTRTGSRLRRTMFLYARLTSCL
;
A
#
# COMPACT_ATOMS: atom_id res chain seq x y z
N MET A 1 -16.54 26.39 -32.22
CA MET A 1 -15.75 25.14 -32.22
C MET A 1 -15.28 24.86 -30.81
N ARG A 2 -15.85 23.88 -30.13
CA ARG A 2 -15.40 23.44 -28.80
C ARG A 2 -14.17 22.55 -28.98
N PRO A 3 -13.09 22.68 -28.17
CA PRO A 3 -12.02 21.72 -28.20
C PRO A 3 -12.56 20.38 -27.67
N ARG A 4 -12.41 19.32 -28.45
CA ARG A 4 -12.62 17.95 -28.02
C ARG A 4 -11.65 17.67 -26.88
N GLU A 5 -12.17 17.36 -25.71
CA GLU A 5 -11.41 16.65 -24.68
C GLU A 5 -10.77 15.43 -25.34
N MET A 6 -9.44 15.38 -25.31
CA MET A 6 -8.71 14.17 -25.67
C MET A 6 -9.05 13.12 -24.61
N ALA A 7 -10.05 12.29 -24.90
CA ALA A 7 -10.28 11.07 -24.18
C ALA A 7 -8.96 10.27 -24.24
N THR A 8 -8.39 9.94 -23.09
CA THR A 8 -7.28 8.99 -22.96
C THR A 8 -7.76 7.70 -23.63
N VAL A 9 -7.16 7.37 -24.77
CA VAL A 9 -7.49 6.16 -25.53
C VAL A 9 -7.13 4.98 -24.62
N LYS A 10 -8.15 4.30 -24.09
CA LYS A 10 -8.01 3.05 -23.37
C LYS A 10 -7.76 1.97 -24.41
N GLU A 11 -6.51 1.65 -24.66
CA GLU A 11 -6.14 0.63 -25.64
C GLU A 11 -5.78 -0.66 -24.90
N ILE A 12 -6.50 -1.75 -25.22
CA ILE A 12 -6.02 -3.11 -24.97
C ILE A 12 -5.38 -3.57 -26.28
N ALA A 13 -4.06 -3.77 -26.26
CA ALA A 13 -3.36 -4.32 -27.40
C ALA A 13 -3.85 -5.78 -27.60
N GLN A 14 -4.33 -6.10 -28.80
CA GLN A 14 -4.81 -7.43 -29.14
C GLN A 14 -3.95 -8.03 -30.25
N THR A 15 -3.44 -9.23 -30.03
CA THR A 15 -2.67 -10.01 -31.02
C THR A 15 -3.12 -11.45 -30.98
N GLN A 16 -3.22 -12.11 -32.13
CA GLN A 16 -3.55 -13.54 -32.22
C GLN A 16 -2.33 -14.34 -32.66
N ILE A 17 -2.00 -15.40 -31.90
CA ILE A 17 -0.92 -16.32 -32.19
C ILE A 17 -1.49 -17.74 -32.20
N GLY A 18 -1.70 -18.30 -33.38
CA GLY A 18 -2.37 -19.59 -33.52
C GLY A 18 -3.82 -19.54 -33.00
N THR A 19 -4.16 -20.42 -32.06
CA THR A 19 -5.47 -20.46 -31.41
C THR A 19 -5.59 -19.52 -30.20
N MET A 20 -4.48 -18.93 -29.74
CA MET A 20 -4.41 -18.09 -28.56
C MET A 20 -4.59 -16.61 -28.93
N THR A 21 -5.39 -15.92 -28.13
CA THR A 21 -5.56 -14.46 -28.22
C THR A 21 -4.80 -13.79 -27.07
N TYR A 22 -3.84 -12.94 -27.42
CA TYR A 22 -3.08 -12.14 -26.47
C TYR A 22 -3.74 -10.78 -26.30
N LEU A 23 -4.02 -10.39 -25.05
CA LEU A 23 -4.60 -9.10 -24.69
C LEU A 23 -3.67 -8.41 -23.68
N GLY A 24 -3.15 -7.23 -24.02
CA GLY A 24 -2.27 -6.43 -23.15
C GLY A 24 -2.99 -5.17 -22.67
N PRO A 25 -3.52 -5.15 -21.42
CA PRO A 25 -3.99 -3.92 -20.78
C PRO A 25 -2.86 -2.91 -20.68
N VAL A 26 -3.12 -1.66 -21.07
CA VAL A 26 -2.09 -0.59 -21.12
C VAL A 26 -2.09 0.24 -19.83
N THR A 27 -3.08 0.04 -18.95
CA THR A 27 -3.26 0.77 -17.68
C THR A 27 -3.44 -0.18 -16.51
N SER A 28 -3.32 0.37 -15.29
CA SER A 28 -3.67 -0.37 -14.07
C SER A 28 -5.14 -0.77 -14.06
N LEU A 29 -5.44 -1.90 -13.42
CA LEU A 29 -6.79 -2.48 -13.32
C LEU A 29 -7.43 -2.08 -11.98
N THR A 30 -7.57 -0.78 -11.75
CA THR A 30 -8.13 -0.19 -10.52
C THR A 30 -9.36 0.69 -10.76
N GLU A 31 -9.58 1.15 -12.00
CA GLU A 31 -10.70 1.99 -12.38
C GLU A 31 -11.84 1.19 -13.00
N ASP A 32 -13.09 1.47 -12.60
CA ASP A 32 -14.28 0.76 -13.08
C ASP A 32 -14.43 0.81 -14.60
N ASP A 33 -14.06 1.91 -15.23
CA ASP A 33 -14.08 2.03 -16.69
C ASP A 33 -13.06 1.10 -17.38
N SER A 34 -11.85 0.93 -16.81
CA SER A 34 -10.82 0.02 -17.35
C SER A 34 -11.27 -1.42 -17.23
N LEU A 35 -11.95 -1.77 -16.13
CA LEU A 35 -12.53 -3.10 -15.89
C LEU A 35 -13.68 -3.39 -16.85
N THR A 36 -14.58 -2.42 -17.08
CA THR A 36 -15.68 -2.54 -18.02
C THR A 36 -15.17 -2.80 -19.43
N TYR A 37 -14.15 -2.04 -19.87
CA TYR A 37 -13.56 -2.23 -21.19
C TYR A 37 -12.85 -3.59 -21.33
N LEU A 38 -12.12 -4.03 -20.31
CA LEU A 38 -11.50 -5.37 -20.29
C LEU A 38 -12.57 -6.47 -20.38
N HIS A 39 -13.68 -6.33 -19.65
CA HIS A 39 -14.80 -7.24 -19.70
C HIS A 39 -15.40 -7.33 -21.10
N GLU A 40 -15.65 -6.20 -21.75
CA GLU A 40 -16.22 -6.14 -23.12
C GLU A 40 -15.31 -6.84 -24.13
N VAL A 41 -14.02 -6.55 -24.10
CA VAL A 41 -13.04 -7.14 -25.03
C VAL A 41 -12.95 -8.67 -24.85
N ILE A 42 -12.83 -9.15 -23.63
CA ILE A 42 -12.76 -10.59 -23.35
C ILE A 42 -14.07 -11.28 -23.75
N THR A 43 -15.22 -10.70 -23.40
CA THR A 43 -16.54 -11.26 -23.76
C THR A 43 -16.73 -11.33 -25.28
N SER A 44 -16.27 -10.32 -26.01
CA SER A 44 -16.24 -10.32 -27.47
C SER A 44 -15.40 -11.48 -28.02
N CYS A 45 -14.19 -11.72 -27.46
CA CYS A 45 -13.34 -12.85 -27.82
C CYS A 45 -14.04 -14.18 -27.57
N LEU A 46 -14.65 -14.36 -26.39
CA LEU A 46 -15.38 -15.56 -26.02
C LEU A 46 -16.62 -15.82 -26.91
N SER A 47 -17.25 -14.75 -27.39
CA SER A 47 -18.40 -14.84 -28.33
C SER A 47 -17.94 -15.23 -29.72
N ALA A 48 -16.73 -14.85 -30.12
CA ALA A 48 -16.11 -15.23 -31.38
C ALA A 48 -15.42 -16.62 -31.34
N HIS A 49 -15.76 -17.47 -30.35
CA HIS A 49 -15.14 -18.80 -30.14
C HIS A 49 -13.62 -18.77 -29.88
N LYS A 50 -13.07 -17.64 -29.45
CA LYS A 50 -11.65 -17.48 -29.07
C LYS A 50 -11.51 -17.60 -27.56
N ALA A 51 -11.65 -18.83 -27.06
CA ALA A 51 -11.69 -19.09 -25.61
C ALA A 51 -10.32 -19.32 -24.95
N GLN A 52 -9.23 -19.32 -25.72
CA GLN A 52 -7.86 -19.41 -25.21
C GLN A 52 -7.23 -18.01 -25.17
N ILE A 53 -7.22 -17.39 -23.98
CA ILE A 53 -6.83 -16.01 -23.80
C ILE A 53 -5.62 -15.91 -22.88
N VAL A 54 -4.61 -15.16 -23.32
CA VAL A 54 -3.44 -14.77 -22.52
C VAL A 54 -3.53 -13.27 -22.23
N LEU A 55 -3.50 -12.91 -20.95
CA LEU A 55 -3.44 -11.52 -20.51
C LEU A 55 -2.00 -11.14 -20.19
N ASP A 56 -1.44 -10.20 -20.96
CA ASP A 56 -0.10 -9.68 -20.75
C ASP A 56 -0.15 -8.48 -19.78
N PHE A 57 0.34 -8.69 -18.55
CA PHE A 57 0.34 -7.71 -17.48
C PHE A 57 1.63 -6.88 -17.39
N ALA A 58 2.46 -6.86 -18.42
CA ALA A 58 3.72 -6.10 -18.43
C ALA A 58 3.55 -4.61 -18.07
N LYS A 59 2.39 -4.01 -18.39
CA LYS A 59 2.07 -2.61 -18.10
C LYS A 59 1.11 -2.41 -16.93
N VAL A 60 0.63 -3.48 -16.30
CA VAL A 60 -0.27 -3.44 -15.15
C VAL A 60 0.56 -3.31 -13.89
N THR A 61 0.50 -2.16 -13.22
CA THR A 61 1.26 -1.87 -12.00
C THR A 61 0.42 -1.97 -10.72
N ALA A 62 -0.90 -1.92 -10.82
CA ALA A 62 -1.83 -2.06 -9.71
C ALA A 62 -3.11 -2.78 -10.14
N ILE A 63 -3.72 -3.49 -9.20
CA ILE A 63 -4.96 -4.26 -9.38
C ILE A 63 -5.79 -4.15 -8.10
N ASN A 64 -7.12 -4.12 -8.21
CA ASN A 64 -8.03 -4.11 -7.07
C ASN A 64 -8.84 -5.41 -6.94
N SER A 65 -9.63 -5.52 -5.89
CA SER A 65 -10.48 -6.71 -5.61
C SER A 65 -11.49 -6.98 -6.72
N LYS A 66 -12.10 -5.92 -7.28
CA LYS A 66 -13.08 -6.04 -8.38
C LYS A 66 -12.45 -6.64 -9.65
N ALA A 67 -11.20 -6.25 -9.95
CA ALA A 67 -10.47 -6.82 -11.08
C ALA A 67 -10.22 -8.32 -10.92
N PHE A 68 -9.87 -8.77 -9.72
CA PHE A 68 -9.73 -10.20 -9.45
C PHE A 68 -11.05 -10.95 -9.61
N GLU A 69 -12.16 -10.43 -9.07
CA GLU A 69 -13.48 -11.03 -9.22
C GLU A 69 -13.87 -11.13 -10.70
N LEU A 70 -13.65 -10.07 -11.46
CA LEU A 70 -13.86 -10.04 -12.91
C LEU A 70 -13.04 -11.12 -13.63
N LEU A 71 -11.75 -11.25 -13.31
CA LEU A 71 -10.87 -12.26 -13.91
C LEU A 71 -11.34 -13.68 -13.61
N PHE A 72 -11.80 -13.94 -12.38
CA PHE A 72 -12.36 -15.24 -12.02
C PHE A 72 -13.62 -15.57 -12.80
N ASP A 73 -14.54 -14.61 -12.94
CA ASP A 73 -15.79 -14.82 -13.64
C ASP A 73 -15.57 -15.03 -15.14
N LEU A 74 -14.68 -14.26 -15.73
CA LEU A 74 -14.28 -14.44 -17.15
C LEU A 74 -13.53 -15.76 -17.38
N HIS A 75 -12.68 -16.18 -16.46
CA HIS A 75 -12.02 -17.46 -16.53
C HIS A 75 -13.02 -18.62 -16.49
N ALA A 76 -14.00 -18.56 -15.58
CA ALA A 76 -15.07 -19.56 -15.51
C ALA A 76 -15.90 -19.61 -16.81
N GLN A 77 -16.20 -18.46 -17.42
CA GLN A 77 -16.85 -18.39 -18.72
C GLN A 77 -16.00 -19.01 -19.85
N ALA A 78 -14.68 -18.76 -19.85
CA ALA A 78 -13.77 -19.36 -20.81
C ALA A 78 -13.71 -20.87 -20.67
N VAL A 79 -13.60 -21.39 -19.46
CA VAL A 79 -13.60 -22.85 -19.16
C VAL A 79 -14.91 -23.50 -19.61
N ASN A 80 -16.06 -22.88 -19.38
CA ASN A 80 -17.36 -23.38 -19.84
C ASN A 80 -17.46 -23.46 -21.38
N LYS A 81 -16.63 -22.69 -22.10
CA LYS A 81 -16.50 -22.72 -23.57
C LYS A 81 -15.33 -23.59 -24.07
N GLY A 82 -14.74 -24.41 -23.19
CA GLY A 82 -13.63 -25.31 -23.52
C GLY A 82 -12.27 -24.61 -23.64
N GLY A 83 -12.14 -23.39 -23.09
CA GLY A 83 -10.91 -22.62 -23.12
C GLY A 83 -10.35 -22.31 -21.74
N TRP A 84 -9.58 -21.24 -21.64
CA TRP A 84 -8.97 -20.79 -20.40
C TRP A 84 -8.50 -19.33 -20.53
N ILE A 85 -8.33 -18.65 -19.41
CA ILE A 85 -7.60 -17.38 -19.30
C ILE A 85 -6.34 -17.63 -18.48
N LYS A 86 -5.20 -17.18 -18.98
CA LYS A 86 -3.89 -17.23 -18.30
C LYS A 86 -3.27 -15.85 -18.30
N VAL A 87 -2.37 -15.61 -17.36
CA VAL A 87 -1.63 -14.33 -17.25
C VAL A 87 -0.16 -14.57 -17.56
N THR A 88 0.52 -13.52 -18.02
CA THR A 88 1.96 -13.50 -18.31
C THR A 88 2.55 -12.14 -17.95
N SER A 89 3.87 -12.04 -17.85
CA SER A 89 4.62 -10.79 -17.63
C SER A 89 4.18 -10.04 -16.36
N LEU A 90 3.86 -10.75 -15.28
CA LEU A 90 3.45 -10.14 -14.03
C LEU A 90 4.57 -9.27 -13.44
N HIS A 91 4.27 -8.00 -13.18
CA HIS A 91 5.14 -7.18 -12.34
C HIS A 91 5.28 -7.82 -10.95
N HIS A 92 6.47 -7.74 -10.35
CA HIS A 92 6.77 -8.43 -9.08
C HIS A 92 5.76 -8.15 -7.94
N VAL A 93 5.21 -6.92 -7.86
CA VAL A 93 4.16 -6.59 -6.87
C VAL A 93 2.89 -7.39 -7.13
N ILE A 94 2.45 -7.45 -8.39
CA ILE A 94 1.25 -8.21 -8.77
C ILE A 94 1.45 -9.71 -8.57
N GLN A 95 2.65 -10.21 -8.85
CA GLN A 95 3.00 -11.62 -8.60
C GLN A 95 2.88 -11.98 -7.12
N ASP A 96 3.42 -11.13 -6.23
CA ASP A 96 3.31 -11.32 -4.78
C ASP A 96 1.83 -11.30 -4.33
N VAL A 97 1.02 -10.41 -4.90
CA VAL A 97 -0.43 -10.33 -4.62
C VAL A 97 -1.16 -11.59 -5.10
N PHE A 98 -0.85 -12.12 -6.30
CA PHE A 98 -1.42 -13.37 -6.79
C PHE A 98 -1.14 -14.54 -5.82
N ILE A 99 0.10 -14.65 -5.34
CA ILE A 99 0.49 -15.67 -4.35
C ILE A 99 -0.25 -15.46 -3.03
N ALA A 100 -0.30 -14.22 -2.54
CA ALA A 100 -0.94 -13.87 -1.27
C ALA A 100 -2.44 -14.16 -1.27
N THR A 101 -3.13 -13.84 -2.37
CA THR A 101 -4.56 -14.05 -2.54
C THR A 101 -4.94 -15.49 -2.94
N GLY A 102 -3.96 -16.29 -3.38
CA GLY A 102 -4.17 -17.65 -3.92
C GLY A 102 -4.82 -17.68 -5.29
N VAL A 103 -4.82 -16.57 -6.01
CA VAL A 103 -5.33 -16.48 -7.39
C VAL A 103 -4.47 -17.32 -8.34
N ASP A 104 -3.18 -17.47 -8.06
CA ASP A 104 -2.24 -18.31 -8.80
C ASP A 104 -2.63 -19.79 -8.83
N GLU A 105 -3.45 -20.27 -7.90
CA GLU A 105 -3.98 -21.65 -7.90
C GLU A 105 -5.07 -21.86 -8.96
N HIS A 106 -5.75 -20.80 -9.38
CA HIS A 106 -6.90 -20.84 -10.29
C HIS A 106 -6.57 -20.27 -11.68
N ILE A 107 -5.83 -19.17 -11.72
CA ILE A 107 -5.42 -18.51 -12.96
C ILE A 107 -3.91 -18.67 -13.10
N LEU A 108 -3.51 -19.64 -13.92
CA LEU A 108 -2.08 -19.98 -14.09
C LEU A 108 -1.31 -18.84 -14.74
N ASN A 109 -0.19 -18.49 -14.13
CA ASN A 109 0.84 -17.67 -14.78
C ASN A 109 1.69 -18.54 -15.70
N ILE A 110 1.83 -18.15 -16.97
CA ILE A 110 2.59 -18.90 -17.98
C ILE A 110 4.10 -18.83 -17.69
N ASP A 111 4.58 -17.72 -17.11
CA ASP A 111 6.01 -17.46 -16.91
C ASP A 111 6.59 -18.18 -15.68
N THR A 112 5.76 -18.75 -14.83
CA THR A 112 6.21 -19.39 -13.60
C THR A 112 6.33 -20.91 -13.76
N SER A 113 7.54 -21.38 -13.96
CA SER A 113 8.01 -22.73 -13.57
C SER A 113 7.91 -22.99 -12.04
N ILE A 114 7.27 -22.11 -11.28
CA ILE A 114 7.13 -22.16 -9.81
C ILE A 114 6.05 -23.15 -9.38
N SER A 115 5.05 -23.42 -10.21
CA SER A 115 3.99 -24.39 -9.90
C SER A 115 4.48 -25.84 -9.75
N GLU A 116 5.55 -26.23 -10.44
CA GLU A 116 6.12 -27.57 -10.32
C GLU A 116 6.78 -27.83 -8.97
N LYS A 117 7.30 -26.81 -8.29
CA LYS A 117 7.92 -26.95 -6.95
C LYS A 117 6.92 -27.06 -5.80
N LYS A 118 5.69 -26.50 -5.95
CA LYS A 118 4.67 -26.58 -4.89
C LYS A 118 4.01 -27.95 -4.83
N SER A 119 3.71 -28.58 -5.96
CA SER A 119 3.01 -29.88 -6.00
C SER A 119 3.86 -31.06 -5.52
N ALA A 120 5.17 -31.06 -5.74
CA ALA A 120 6.05 -32.13 -5.29
C ALA A 120 6.38 -32.09 -3.78
N ASN A 121 6.18 -30.95 -3.11
CA ASN A 121 6.55 -30.74 -1.71
C ASN A 121 5.39 -30.88 -0.70
N GLN A 122 4.15 -31.03 -1.16
CA GLN A 122 2.97 -31.09 -0.27
C GLN A 122 2.76 -32.45 0.42
N ILE A 123 3.39 -33.54 -0.05
CA ILE A 123 3.03 -34.90 0.39
C ILE A 123 3.81 -35.39 1.64
N THR A 124 4.89 -34.72 2.08
CA THR A 124 5.74 -35.24 3.17
C THR A 124 6.31 -34.17 4.13
N ARG A 125 5.61 -33.07 4.39
CA ARG A 125 6.06 -32.16 5.46
C ARG A 125 5.34 -32.47 6.76
N ALA A 126 5.85 -33.44 7.54
CA ALA A 126 5.70 -33.46 8.99
C ALA A 126 5.97 -32.04 9.51
N LYS A 127 5.18 -31.55 10.50
CA LYS A 127 5.31 -30.19 11.10
C LYS A 127 6.75 -29.97 11.56
N ARG A 128 7.61 -29.46 10.66
CA ARG A 128 9.00 -29.11 11.02
C ARG A 128 8.98 -28.00 12.05
N LYS A 129 9.81 -28.11 13.07
CA LYS A 129 9.95 -27.04 14.07
C LYS A 129 10.69 -25.86 13.44
N LEU A 130 10.36 -24.66 13.89
CA LEU A 130 10.99 -23.42 13.41
C LEU A 130 12.52 -23.44 13.54
N GLY A 131 13.02 -24.01 14.68
CA GLY A 131 14.45 -24.16 14.92
C GLY A 131 15.16 -25.00 13.84
N ASP A 132 14.54 -26.12 13.43
CA ASP A 132 15.11 -27.00 12.41
C ASP A 132 15.22 -26.30 11.05
N ILE A 133 14.20 -25.51 10.69
CA ILE A 133 14.19 -24.72 9.44
C ILE A 133 15.30 -23.65 9.47
N LEU A 134 15.49 -22.98 10.59
CA LEU A 134 16.52 -21.95 10.75
C LEU A 134 17.94 -22.54 10.69
N ILE A 135 18.15 -23.74 11.26
CA ILE A 135 19.43 -24.47 11.19
C ILE A 135 19.69 -24.95 9.76
N ASP A 136 18.71 -25.59 9.11
CA ASP A 136 18.83 -26.09 7.73
C ASP A 136 19.19 -24.95 6.74
N LYS A 137 18.70 -23.74 6.98
CA LYS A 137 19.05 -22.55 6.19
C LYS A 137 20.39 -21.90 6.59
N GLY A 138 21.05 -22.43 7.60
CA GLY A 138 22.33 -21.88 8.10
C GLY A 138 22.22 -20.50 8.74
N ILE A 139 21.02 -20.10 9.16
CA ILE A 139 20.78 -18.78 9.78
C ILE A 139 21.26 -18.80 11.24
N ILE A 140 21.05 -19.91 11.95
CA ILE A 140 21.51 -20.14 13.33
C ILE A 140 22.17 -21.51 13.46
N ASN A 141 22.93 -21.69 14.52
CA ASN A 141 23.53 -22.96 14.88
C ASN A 141 22.81 -23.66 16.05
N GLU A 142 23.14 -24.94 16.31
CA GLU A 142 22.52 -25.73 17.36
C GLU A 142 22.74 -25.13 18.79
N LYS A 143 23.85 -24.45 19.01
CA LYS A 143 24.14 -23.81 20.31
C LYS A 143 23.20 -22.62 20.54
N GLN A 144 22.95 -21.81 19.52
CA GLN A 144 22.05 -20.64 19.59
C GLN A 144 20.60 -21.07 19.83
N ILE A 145 20.14 -22.16 19.19
CA ILE A 145 18.77 -22.67 19.42
C ILE A 145 18.61 -23.25 20.79
N ALA A 146 19.64 -24.00 21.31
CA ALA A 146 19.61 -24.55 22.65
C ALA A 146 19.58 -23.45 23.74
N GLU A 147 20.35 -22.37 23.54
CA GLU A 147 20.34 -21.21 24.45
C GLU A 147 18.99 -20.47 24.39
N ALA A 148 18.43 -20.24 23.21
CA ALA A 148 17.12 -19.62 23.06
C ALA A 148 16.01 -20.47 23.70
N THR A 149 16.06 -21.80 23.56
CA THR A 149 15.11 -22.74 24.20
C THR A 149 15.20 -22.68 25.69
N ARG A 150 16.42 -22.63 26.26
CA ARG A 150 16.63 -22.47 27.70
C ARG A 150 16.04 -21.16 28.24
N GLN A 151 16.26 -20.08 27.53
CA GLN A 151 15.69 -18.76 27.87
C GLN A 151 14.17 -18.78 27.78
N GLN A 152 13.59 -19.40 26.75
CA GLN A 152 12.13 -19.58 26.61
C GLN A 152 11.53 -20.29 27.83
N GLN A 153 12.18 -21.35 28.32
CA GLN A 153 11.73 -22.08 29.52
C GLN A 153 11.75 -21.21 30.78
N GLN A 154 12.67 -20.26 30.87
CA GLN A 154 12.81 -19.36 32.03
C GLN A 154 11.84 -18.17 31.97
N THR A 155 11.62 -17.58 30.76
CA THR A 155 10.89 -16.34 30.62
C THR A 155 9.47 -16.52 30.08
N GLY A 156 9.13 -17.69 29.52
CA GLY A 156 7.87 -17.92 28.80
C GLY A 156 7.76 -17.20 27.47
N THR A 157 8.78 -16.44 27.07
CA THR A 157 8.80 -15.66 25.82
C THR A 157 8.88 -16.59 24.60
N ARG A 158 8.21 -16.26 23.51
CA ARG A 158 8.28 -17.05 22.27
C ARG A 158 9.70 -17.08 21.72
N ILE A 159 10.17 -18.26 21.30
CA ILE A 159 11.55 -18.48 20.83
C ILE A 159 11.95 -17.54 19.70
N GLY A 160 11.03 -17.23 18.76
CA GLY A 160 11.27 -16.30 17.67
C GLY A 160 11.61 -14.89 18.16
N HIS A 161 10.95 -14.42 19.21
CA HIS A 161 11.22 -13.11 19.81
C HIS A 161 12.62 -13.07 20.43
N ILE A 162 13.00 -14.13 21.15
CA ILE A 162 14.34 -14.24 21.76
C ILE A 162 15.43 -14.22 20.70
N LEU A 163 15.24 -14.91 19.58
CA LEU A 163 16.21 -14.96 18.48
C LEU A 163 16.41 -13.60 17.81
N ILE A 164 15.32 -12.83 17.66
CA ILE A 164 15.36 -11.46 17.12
C ILE A 164 16.02 -10.50 18.12
N GLU A 165 15.64 -10.55 19.38
CA GLU A 165 16.18 -9.70 20.44
C GLU A 165 17.69 -9.88 20.61
N LYS A 166 18.19 -11.10 20.48
CA LYS A 166 19.64 -11.42 20.50
C LYS A 166 20.36 -11.03 19.20
N GLY A 167 19.63 -10.55 18.18
CA GLY A 167 20.19 -10.19 16.88
C GLY A 167 20.71 -11.37 16.05
N TRP A 168 20.35 -12.61 16.40
CA TRP A 168 20.78 -13.81 15.66
C TRP A 168 19.98 -14.05 14.40
N VAL A 169 18.72 -13.55 14.35
CA VAL A 169 17.82 -13.68 13.22
C VAL A 169 17.14 -12.32 12.99
N SER A 170 17.08 -11.85 11.74
CA SER A 170 16.29 -10.68 11.43
C SER A 170 14.79 -10.99 11.42
N GLU A 171 13.94 -9.99 11.64
CA GLU A 171 12.48 -10.15 11.59
C GLU A 171 12.02 -10.73 10.25
N GLU A 172 12.60 -10.26 9.14
CA GLU A 172 12.29 -10.75 7.80
C GLU A 172 12.67 -12.24 7.60
N GLN A 173 13.85 -12.64 8.07
CA GLN A 173 14.28 -14.05 8.02
C GLN A 173 13.35 -14.94 8.86
N MET A 174 12.94 -14.44 10.03
CA MET A 174 11.99 -15.14 10.91
C MET A 174 10.64 -15.33 10.22
N LEU A 175 10.07 -14.28 9.62
CA LEU A 175 8.78 -14.35 8.93
C LEU A 175 8.83 -15.28 7.72
N LYS A 176 9.92 -15.29 6.96
CA LYS A 176 10.13 -16.25 5.86
C LYS A 176 10.19 -17.71 6.34
N CYS A 177 10.81 -17.97 7.48
CA CYS A 177 10.83 -19.31 8.06
C CYS A 177 9.48 -19.73 8.64
N LEU A 178 8.75 -18.79 9.28
CA LEU A 178 7.38 -19.01 9.74
C LEU A 178 6.42 -19.27 8.58
N SER A 179 6.56 -18.55 7.48
CA SER A 179 5.80 -18.77 6.23
C SER A 179 5.95 -20.21 5.74
N GLU A 180 7.17 -20.74 5.76
CA GLU A 180 7.43 -22.11 5.36
C GLU A 180 6.87 -23.13 6.36
N GLN A 181 7.01 -22.86 7.67
CA GLN A 181 6.51 -23.74 8.74
C GLN A 181 4.98 -23.85 8.72
N LEU A 182 4.30 -22.72 8.54
CA LEU A 182 2.84 -22.62 8.65
C LEU A 182 2.14 -22.81 7.31
N ASN A 183 2.90 -22.85 6.21
CA ASN A 183 2.38 -22.81 4.85
C ASN A 183 1.45 -21.61 4.59
N ILE A 184 1.82 -20.45 5.16
CA ILE A 184 1.13 -19.18 4.99
C ILE A 184 2.05 -18.26 4.18
N PRO A 185 1.58 -17.60 3.08
CA PRO A 185 2.42 -16.71 2.30
C PRO A 185 3.02 -15.58 3.15
N TYR A 186 4.26 -15.20 2.88
CA TYR A 186 4.87 -13.96 3.38
C TYR A 186 4.80 -12.89 2.29
N LEU A 187 4.30 -11.72 2.65
CA LEU A 187 4.19 -10.56 1.78
C LEU A 187 4.94 -9.37 2.37
N MET A 188 5.87 -8.80 1.61
CA MET A 188 6.43 -7.50 1.91
C MET A 188 5.42 -6.44 1.46
N LEU A 189 4.79 -5.76 2.41
CA LEU A 189 3.82 -4.71 2.12
C LEU A 189 4.51 -3.52 1.44
N ARG A 190 3.87 -3.02 0.37
CA ARG A 190 4.30 -1.86 -0.40
C ARG A 190 3.09 -1.31 -1.17
N PRO A 191 3.15 -0.06 -1.66
CA PRO A 191 2.08 0.50 -2.48
C PRO A 191 1.68 -0.44 -3.63
N GLY A 192 0.38 -0.69 -3.77
CA GLY A 192 -0.16 -1.65 -4.74
C GLY A 192 -0.37 -3.09 -4.22
N CYS A 193 0.07 -3.41 -2.99
CA CYS A 193 -0.17 -4.70 -2.35
C CYS A 193 -1.51 -4.79 -1.62
N TYR A 194 -2.35 -3.77 -1.69
CA TYR A 194 -3.67 -3.77 -1.07
C TYR A 194 -4.67 -2.97 -1.91
N ASP A 195 -5.94 -3.30 -1.74
CA ASP A 195 -7.07 -2.57 -2.29
C ASP A 195 -7.60 -1.59 -1.23
N PRO A 196 -7.59 -0.27 -1.49
CA PRO A 196 -8.02 0.73 -0.52
C PRO A 196 -9.47 0.56 -0.04
N GLU A 197 -10.39 0.09 -0.89
CA GLU A 197 -11.78 -0.18 -0.50
C GLU A 197 -11.84 -1.33 0.51
N THR A 198 -11.11 -2.41 0.26
CA THR A 198 -11.03 -3.56 1.16
C THR A 198 -10.32 -3.21 2.47
N ALA A 199 -9.24 -2.47 2.41
CA ALA A 199 -8.47 -2.09 3.59
C ALA A 199 -9.29 -1.25 4.59
N ARG A 200 -10.30 -0.51 4.11
CA ARG A 200 -11.24 0.28 4.93
C ARG A 200 -12.42 -0.52 5.50
N MET A 201 -12.57 -1.81 5.18
CA MET A 201 -13.66 -2.63 5.73
C MET A 201 -13.56 -2.82 7.24
N ILE A 202 -12.37 -2.66 7.81
CA ILE A 202 -12.12 -2.68 9.25
C ILE A 202 -11.79 -1.26 9.69
N ASN A 203 -12.44 -0.80 10.76
CA ASN A 203 -12.16 0.52 11.29
C ASN A 203 -10.72 0.61 11.85
N ARG A 204 -10.18 1.82 11.87
CA ARG A 204 -8.79 2.09 12.26
C ARG A 204 -8.46 1.56 13.66
N GLU A 205 -9.34 1.76 14.63
CA GLU A 205 -9.12 1.35 16.02
C GLU A 205 -8.96 -0.17 16.13
N THR A 206 -9.84 -0.92 15.49
CA THR A 206 -9.77 -2.39 15.45
C THR A 206 -8.52 -2.86 14.68
N ALA A 207 -8.21 -2.23 13.54
CA ALA A 207 -7.01 -2.57 12.76
C ALA A 207 -5.73 -2.39 13.58
N TYR A 208 -5.60 -1.28 14.33
CA TYR A 208 -4.47 -1.07 15.23
C TYR A 208 -4.47 -2.02 16.43
N ARG A 209 -5.62 -2.25 17.07
CA ARG A 209 -5.72 -3.14 18.23
C ARG A 209 -5.36 -4.59 17.89
N LEU A 210 -5.79 -5.06 16.74
CA LEU A 210 -5.52 -6.42 16.26
C LEU A 210 -4.21 -6.54 15.47
N GLU A 211 -3.61 -5.40 15.10
CA GLU A 211 -2.41 -5.30 14.25
C GLU A 211 -2.57 -6.07 12.94
N VAL A 212 -3.66 -5.78 12.22
CA VAL A 212 -4.05 -6.45 10.97
C VAL A 212 -4.42 -5.44 9.91
N LEU A 213 -4.18 -5.79 8.63
CA LEU A 213 -4.57 -4.98 7.48
C LEU A 213 -5.27 -5.87 6.45
N PRO A 214 -6.55 -5.60 6.12
CA PRO A 214 -7.21 -6.25 4.98
C PRO A 214 -6.54 -5.79 3.68
N LEU A 215 -6.19 -6.75 2.82
CA LEU A 215 -5.49 -6.47 1.57
C LEU A 215 -6.44 -6.52 0.37
N PHE A 216 -7.10 -7.64 0.17
CA PHE A 216 -8.01 -7.88 -0.94
C PHE A 216 -9.21 -8.70 -0.46
N LYS A 217 -10.38 -8.44 -1.09
CA LYS A 217 -11.58 -9.25 -0.91
C LYS A 217 -11.95 -9.88 -2.24
N ILE A 218 -11.94 -11.21 -2.30
CA ILE A 218 -12.23 -11.98 -3.51
C ILE A 218 -13.20 -13.08 -3.17
N LYS A 219 -14.38 -13.07 -3.80
CA LYS A 219 -15.45 -14.09 -3.62
C LYS A 219 -15.77 -14.40 -2.14
N GLY A 220 -15.88 -13.36 -1.33
CA GLY A 220 -16.20 -13.49 0.10
C GLY A 220 -15.03 -13.94 0.98
N ILE A 221 -13.82 -14.01 0.45
CA ILE A 221 -12.60 -14.28 1.20
C ILE A 221 -11.79 -13.00 1.30
N ILE A 222 -11.43 -12.58 2.52
CA ILE A 222 -10.53 -11.46 2.79
C ILE A 222 -9.13 -11.99 3.00
N THR A 223 -8.18 -11.53 2.19
CA THR A 223 -6.75 -11.70 2.43
C THR A 223 -6.32 -10.71 3.49
N LEU A 224 -5.84 -11.19 4.65
CA LEU A 224 -5.55 -10.39 5.83
C LEU A 224 -4.07 -10.45 6.16
N ALA A 225 -3.37 -9.30 6.10
CA ALA A 225 -1.99 -9.21 6.57
C ALA A 225 -1.96 -9.20 8.10
N THR A 226 -1.11 -10.06 8.68
CA THR A 226 -0.89 -10.18 10.12
C THR A 226 0.54 -10.61 10.41
N HIS A 227 1.09 -10.21 11.53
CA HIS A 227 2.38 -10.72 12.01
C HIS A 227 2.21 -11.93 12.96
N VAL A 228 0.97 -12.23 13.42
CA VAL A 228 0.64 -13.34 14.33
C VAL A 228 -0.50 -14.19 13.74
N PRO A 229 -0.22 -15.04 12.76
CA PRO A 229 -1.25 -15.78 12.02
C PRO A 229 -1.94 -16.86 12.87
N GLN A 230 -1.42 -17.18 14.06
CA GLN A 230 -1.98 -18.19 14.96
C GLN A 230 -3.01 -17.61 15.96
N SER A 231 -3.31 -16.31 15.88
CA SER A 231 -4.34 -15.71 16.73
C SER A 231 -5.73 -16.03 16.19
N VAL A 232 -6.30 -17.14 16.62
CA VAL A 232 -7.65 -17.60 16.24
C VAL A 232 -8.68 -16.52 16.59
N LEU A 233 -8.55 -15.88 17.76
CA LEU A 233 -9.47 -14.85 18.22
C LEU A 233 -9.53 -13.64 17.27
N ASN A 234 -8.40 -13.23 16.71
CA ASN A 234 -8.38 -12.12 15.76
C ASN A 234 -9.07 -12.48 14.44
N VAL A 235 -8.92 -13.73 13.99
CA VAL A 235 -9.57 -14.21 12.75
C VAL A 235 -11.06 -14.28 12.93
N ASP A 236 -11.55 -14.89 14.01
CA ASP A 236 -12.98 -15.04 14.31
C ASP A 236 -13.68 -13.67 14.46
N GLU A 237 -13.02 -12.71 15.12
CA GLU A 237 -13.53 -11.36 15.26
C GLU A 237 -13.71 -10.68 13.90
N ILE A 238 -12.71 -10.80 13.02
CA ILE A 238 -12.76 -10.22 11.67
C ILE A 238 -13.80 -10.92 10.79
N GLU A 239 -13.90 -12.24 10.84
CA GLU A 239 -14.94 -12.99 10.13
C GLU A 239 -16.35 -12.56 10.57
N THR A 240 -16.54 -12.35 11.89
CA THR A 240 -17.81 -11.88 12.44
C THR A 240 -18.15 -10.47 12.00
N MET A 241 -17.17 -9.54 12.03
CA MET A 241 -17.38 -8.14 11.65
C MET A 241 -17.65 -7.96 10.16
N THR A 242 -16.96 -8.73 9.31
CA THR A 242 -16.98 -8.54 7.85
C THR A 242 -17.94 -9.48 7.13
N GLY A 243 -18.39 -10.55 7.79
CA GLY A 243 -19.17 -11.63 7.17
C GLY A 243 -18.40 -12.44 6.12
N CYS A 244 -17.09 -12.30 6.06
CA CYS A 244 -16.23 -12.93 5.06
C CYS A 244 -15.28 -13.93 5.73
N LYS A 245 -14.87 -14.95 4.97
CA LYS A 245 -13.79 -15.85 5.39
C LYS A 245 -12.44 -15.15 5.34
N VAL A 246 -11.53 -15.49 6.25
CA VAL A 246 -10.22 -14.88 6.32
C VAL A 246 -9.13 -15.84 5.82
N ARG A 247 -8.29 -15.34 4.90
CA ARG A 247 -7.03 -15.97 4.47
C ARG A 247 -5.87 -15.15 5.05
N PRO A 248 -5.14 -15.66 6.05
CA PRO A 248 -4.03 -14.93 6.63
C PRO A 248 -2.81 -14.91 5.69
N VAL A 249 -2.08 -13.79 5.72
CA VAL A 249 -0.80 -13.59 5.05
C VAL A 249 0.16 -12.98 6.07
N LEU A 250 1.40 -13.48 6.14
CA LEU A 250 2.42 -12.93 7.01
C LEU A 250 2.98 -11.63 6.45
N ALA A 251 3.05 -10.60 7.31
CA ALA A 251 3.75 -9.35 7.00
C ALA A 251 4.48 -8.83 8.24
N ARG A 252 5.41 -7.90 8.04
CA ARG A 252 6.11 -7.26 9.16
C ARG A 252 5.14 -6.39 9.95
N ARG A 253 5.26 -6.44 11.28
CA ARG A 253 4.41 -5.64 12.18
C ARG A 253 4.48 -4.15 11.85
N GLN A 254 5.68 -3.61 11.66
CA GLN A 254 5.85 -2.19 11.38
C GLN A 254 5.18 -1.79 10.06
N ASP A 255 5.36 -2.59 8.99
CA ASP A 255 4.74 -2.32 7.70
C ASP A 255 3.19 -2.31 7.84
N ILE A 256 2.61 -3.25 8.60
CA ILE A 256 1.16 -3.27 8.87
C ILE A 256 0.70 -1.97 9.51
N LEU A 257 1.39 -1.50 10.56
CA LEU A 257 1.03 -0.28 11.29
C LEU A 257 1.18 0.97 10.41
N ASP A 258 2.25 1.03 9.62
CA ASP A 258 2.50 2.13 8.68
C ASP A 258 1.37 2.22 7.63
N PHE A 259 0.99 1.09 7.02
CA PHE A 259 -0.11 1.06 6.04
C PHE A 259 -1.50 1.28 6.65
N ILE A 260 -1.76 0.85 7.89
CA ILE A 260 -3.01 1.20 8.60
C ILE A 260 -3.12 2.73 8.74
N SER A 261 -2.01 3.40 9.05
CA SER A 261 -1.99 4.86 9.12
C SER A 261 -2.27 5.49 7.76
N GLU A 262 -1.69 4.97 6.67
CA GLU A 262 -1.85 5.48 5.31
C GLU A 262 -3.28 5.30 4.76
N VAL A 263 -3.84 4.10 4.89
CA VAL A 263 -5.18 3.75 4.35
C VAL A 263 -6.29 4.62 4.92
N ASN A 264 -6.20 5.01 6.18
CA ASN A 264 -7.27 5.71 6.88
C ASN A 264 -7.18 7.24 6.80
N VAL A 265 -6.12 7.76 6.18
CA VAL A 265 -5.87 9.20 6.12
C VAL A 265 -6.80 9.94 5.15
N ASP A 266 -7.05 9.37 3.96
CA ASP A 266 -7.58 10.15 2.84
C ASP A 266 -9.09 10.41 2.89
N THR A 267 -9.89 9.53 3.51
CA THR A 267 -11.37 9.61 3.45
C THR A 267 -12.04 10.04 4.74
N ASN A 268 -11.50 9.65 5.90
CA ASN A 268 -12.15 9.98 7.17
C ASN A 268 -12.08 11.49 7.46
N TYR A 269 -10.94 12.12 7.20
CA TYR A 269 -10.78 13.56 7.45
C TYR A 269 -11.62 14.41 6.50
N ILE A 270 -11.79 13.97 5.25
CA ILE A 270 -12.65 14.65 4.27
C ILE A 270 -14.12 14.47 4.65
N SER A 271 -14.56 13.26 5.00
CA SER A 271 -15.95 13.01 5.42
C SER A 271 -16.28 13.66 6.77
N GLU A 272 -15.34 13.67 7.70
CA GLU A 272 -15.48 14.35 8.99
C GLU A 272 -15.59 15.86 8.81
N TYR A 273 -14.78 16.46 7.94
CA TYR A 273 -14.87 17.87 7.58
C TYR A 273 -16.24 18.21 6.96
N MET A 274 -16.74 17.37 6.05
CA MET A 274 -18.05 17.59 5.39
C MET A 274 -19.23 17.45 6.35
N ASN A 275 -19.09 16.68 7.44
CA ASN A 275 -20.14 16.45 8.43
C ASN A 275 -20.10 17.42 9.61
N MET A 276 -19.12 18.33 9.69
CA MET A 276 -19.05 19.33 10.75
C MET A 276 -20.06 20.47 10.54
N PRO A 277 -21.04 20.69 11.44
CA PRO A 277 -21.99 21.78 11.29
C PRO A 277 -21.32 23.13 11.60
N GLY A 278 -21.10 23.95 10.57
CA GLY A 278 -21.07 25.43 10.65
C GLY A 278 -20.11 26.12 11.63
N LYS A 279 -18.94 25.55 11.95
CA LYS A 279 -17.92 26.25 12.75
C LYS A 279 -16.90 26.95 11.85
N ASP A 280 -16.61 28.22 12.17
CA ASP A 280 -15.50 28.99 11.59
C ASP A 280 -14.17 28.21 11.77
N HIS A 281 -13.61 27.76 10.66
CA HIS A 281 -12.44 26.86 10.59
C HIS A 281 -11.09 27.57 10.79
N SER A 282 -11.08 28.77 11.37
CA SER A 282 -9.91 29.63 11.50
C SER A 282 -9.10 29.45 12.79
N GLN A 283 -9.44 28.51 13.68
CA GLN A 283 -8.62 28.27 14.87
C GLN A 283 -7.46 27.31 14.58
N ALA A 284 -6.38 27.87 14.02
CA ALA A 284 -5.08 27.23 14.00
C ALA A 284 -4.47 27.33 15.41
N GLY A 285 -4.35 26.20 16.10
CA GLY A 285 -3.71 26.15 17.42
C GLY A 285 -2.27 26.68 17.40
N GLU A 286 -1.86 27.36 18.47
CA GLU A 286 -0.51 27.90 18.68
C GLU A 286 0.53 26.77 18.62
N LEU A 287 1.50 26.91 17.70
CA LEU A 287 2.67 26.06 17.62
C LEU A 287 3.80 26.69 18.44
N SER A 288 4.30 25.97 19.43
CA SER A 288 5.53 26.32 20.14
C SER A 288 6.74 26.23 19.18
N SER A 289 7.68 27.16 19.35
CA SER A 289 8.93 27.23 18.58
C SER A 289 9.79 25.99 18.82
N GLY A 290 9.93 25.13 17.78
CA GLY A 290 10.73 23.92 17.80
C GLY A 290 10.25 22.90 16.77
N PHE A 291 10.99 21.79 16.62
CA PHE A 291 10.56 20.68 15.77
C PHE A 291 9.22 20.12 16.28
N THR A 292 8.18 20.22 15.47
CA THR A 292 6.86 19.65 15.78
C THR A 292 6.86 18.17 15.44
N ASN A 293 6.63 17.31 16.43
CA ASN A 293 6.48 15.88 16.20
C ASN A 293 5.09 15.59 15.61
N ILE A 294 5.03 15.38 14.30
CA ILE A 294 3.78 15.12 13.57
C ILE A 294 3.14 13.80 13.99
N ASP A 295 3.95 12.80 14.38
CA ASP A 295 3.45 11.49 14.76
C ASP A 295 2.60 11.53 16.06
N MET A 296 2.81 12.54 16.90
CA MET A 296 2.11 12.72 18.19
C MET A 296 1.00 13.79 18.16
N VAL A 297 0.94 14.63 17.13
CA VAL A 297 -0.07 15.71 17.03
C VAL A 297 -1.28 15.19 16.24
N ALA A 298 -2.07 14.33 16.87
CA ALA A 298 -3.45 14.10 16.46
C ALA A 298 -4.29 15.28 16.99
N GLY A 299 -4.60 16.25 16.14
CA GLY A 299 -5.50 17.35 16.48
C GLY A 299 -6.96 16.94 16.28
N ASP A 300 -7.88 17.57 17.02
CA ASP A 300 -9.33 17.38 16.83
C ASP A 300 -9.82 17.93 15.46
N SER A 301 -8.95 18.55 14.65
CA SER A 301 -9.31 19.13 13.36
C SER A 301 -8.92 18.22 12.19
N PRO A 302 -9.89 17.84 11.34
CA PRO A 302 -9.65 17.02 10.13
C PRO A 302 -8.60 17.61 9.20
N VAL A 303 -8.52 18.94 9.10
CA VAL A 303 -7.55 19.64 8.26
C VAL A 303 -6.12 19.49 8.78
N ILE A 304 -5.92 19.52 10.11
CA ILE A 304 -4.60 19.32 10.72
C ILE A 304 -4.11 17.91 10.40
N ASN A 305 -4.98 16.94 10.58
CA ASN A 305 -4.67 15.55 10.32
C ASN A 305 -4.38 15.29 8.83
N LEU A 306 -5.15 15.91 7.93
CA LEU A 306 -4.92 15.80 6.47
C LEU A 306 -3.54 16.37 6.07
N VAL A 307 -3.17 17.56 6.59
CA VAL A 307 -1.87 18.19 6.28
C VAL A 307 -0.72 17.36 6.86
N ASN A 308 -0.86 16.87 8.09
CA ASN A 308 0.17 16.02 8.70
C ASN A 308 0.40 14.75 7.89
N SER A 309 -0.67 14.07 7.49
CA SER A 309 -0.58 12.84 6.71
C SER A 309 -0.02 13.06 5.31
N MET A 310 -0.38 14.17 4.66
CA MET A 310 0.19 14.55 3.37
C MET A 310 1.72 14.71 3.47
N ILE A 311 2.22 15.35 4.53
CA ILE A 311 3.65 15.52 4.75
C ILE A 311 4.32 14.17 5.08
N GLN A 312 3.72 13.35 5.96
CA GLN A 312 4.23 12.02 6.27
C GLN A 312 4.33 11.14 5.02
N ARG A 313 3.28 11.14 4.19
CA ARG A 313 3.25 10.40 2.93
C ARG A 313 4.34 10.86 1.97
N ALA A 314 4.50 12.18 1.78
CA ALA A 314 5.53 12.74 0.91
C ALA A 314 6.96 12.31 1.35
N VAL A 315 7.21 12.30 2.65
CA VAL A 315 8.50 11.86 3.21
C VAL A 315 8.70 10.35 3.04
N HIS A 316 7.67 9.56 3.28
CA HIS A 316 7.69 8.10 3.15
C HIS A 316 7.93 7.66 1.69
N GLU A 317 7.25 8.29 0.73
CA GLU A 317 7.40 8.01 -0.70
C GLU A 317 8.67 8.66 -1.31
N GLY A 318 9.46 9.39 -0.52
CA GLY A 318 10.68 10.06 -0.98
C GLY A 318 10.42 11.18 -1.99
N ALA A 319 9.26 11.83 -1.89
CA ALA A 319 8.89 12.91 -2.78
C ALA A 319 9.84 14.11 -2.65
N SER A 320 10.24 14.70 -3.76
CA SER A 320 11.05 15.92 -3.80
C SER A 320 10.21 17.18 -3.57
N ASP A 321 8.97 17.18 -4.04
CA ASP A 321 8.06 18.33 -3.95
C ASP A 321 6.62 17.86 -3.69
N ILE A 322 5.85 18.71 -2.96
CA ILE A 322 4.41 18.59 -2.78
C ILE A 322 3.77 19.80 -3.46
N HIS A 323 2.85 19.58 -4.38
CA HIS A 323 2.10 20.61 -5.08
C HIS A 323 0.63 20.58 -4.63
N ILE A 324 0.11 21.70 -4.18
CA ILE A 324 -1.30 21.86 -3.79
C ILE A 324 -1.89 22.96 -4.63
N GLU A 325 -2.77 22.59 -5.54
CA GLU A 325 -3.33 23.49 -6.56
C GLU A 325 -4.86 23.48 -6.51
N PRO A 326 -5.50 24.64 -6.33
CA PRO A 326 -6.96 24.73 -6.38
C PRO A 326 -7.46 24.67 -7.82
N ALA A 327 -8.54 23.91 -8.02
CA ALA A 327 -9.30 23.87 -9.25
C ALA A 327 -10.78 24.14 -8.98
N ARG A 328 -11.62 24.25 -10.03
CA ARG A 328 -13.04 24.55 -9.87
C ARG A 328 -13.80 23.52 -9.03
N THR A 329 -13.45 22.26 -9.15
CA THR A 329 -14.22 21.13 -8.58
C THR A 329 -13.47 20.39 -7.48
N LYS A 330 -12.18 20.62 -7.33
CA LYS A 330 -11.33 19.92 -6.35
C LYS A 330 -10.08 20.73 -6.03
N THR A 331 -9.42 20.40 -4.93
CA THR A 331 -8.03 20.77 -4.68
C THR A 331 -7.15 19.60 -5.10
N SER A 332 -6.24 19.79 -6.04
CA SER A 332 -5.33 18.74 -6.49
C SER A 332 -4.06 18.74 -5.65
N ILE A 333 -3.80 17.65 -4.94
CA ILE A 333 -2.55 17.44 -4.18
C ILE A 333 -1.72 16.42 -4.95
N ARG A 334 -0.53 16.86 -5.40
CA ARG A 334 0.37 16.05 -6.23
C ARG A 334 1.74 15.94 -5.57
N LEU A 335 2.31 14.76 -5.56
CA LEU A 335 3.68 14.49 -5.13
C LEU A 335 4.60 14.32 -6.34
N ARG A 336 5.81 14.91 -6.29
CA ARG A 336 6.85 14.66 -7.28
C ARG A 336 7.77 13.57 -6.79
N ILE A 337 7.64 12.37 -7.39
CA ILE A 337 8.44 11.19 -7.05
C ILE A 337 9.26 10.83 -8.30
N ASP A 338 10.58 10.73 -8.15
CA ASP A 338 11.50 10.47 -9.27
C ASP A 338 11.30 11.38 -10.49
N GLY A 339 11.00 12.67 -10.23
CA GLY A 339 10.77 13.68 -11.25
C GLY A 339 9.35 13.71 -11.83
N ILE A 340 8.51 12.71 -11.56
CA ILE A 340 7.15 12.61 -12.09
C ILE A 340 6.14 13.13 -11.06
N LEU A 341 5.23 14.00 -11.45
CA LEU A 341 4.10 14.45 -10.64
C LEU A 341 2.97 13.42 -10.69
N ARG A 342 2.57 12.93 -9.50
CA ARG A 342 1.44 12.00 -9.33
C ARG A 342 0.40 12.64 -8.42
N GLU A 343 -0.87 12.65 -8.84
CA GLU A 343 -1.97 13.05 -7.96
C GLU A 343 -2.17 11.97 -6.89
N THR A 344 -2.15 12.39 -5.63
CA THR A 344 -2.28 11.48 -4.49
C THR A 344 -3.55 11.70 -3.70
N MET A 345 -4.06 12.94 -3.68
CA MET A 345 -5.28 13.34 -2.98
C MET A 345 -6.03 14.40 -3.76
N ALA A 346 -7.35 14.42 -3.64
CA ALA A 346 -8.21 15.39 -4.31
C ALA A 346 -9.33 15.89 -3.37
N PRO A 347 -9.00 16.60 -2.25
CA PRO A 347 -10.00 17.11 -1.32
C PRO A 347 -10.94 18.11 -2.00
N PRO A 348 -12.16 18.30 -1.44
CA PRO A 348 -13.12 19.29 -1.93
C PRO A 348 -12.54 20.70 -1.96
N PRO A 349 -12.99 21.58 -2.89
CA PRO A 349 -12.44 22.94 -3.01
C PRO A 349 -12.65 23.78 -1.74
N GLU A 350 -13.67 23.49 -0.95
CA GLU A 350 -13.97 24.17 0.33
C GLU A 350 -12.84 23.97 1.36
N MET A 351 -12.14 22.86 1.33
CA MET A 351 -11.02 22.58 2.24
C MET A 351 -9.75 23.34 1.86
N HIS A 352 -9.65 23.85 0.65
CA HIS A 352 -8.42 24.45 0.14
C HIS A 352 -7.90 25.59 1.02
N SER A 353 -8.77 26.54 1.38
CA SER A 353 -8.38 27.68 2.20
C SER A 353 -7.88 27.28 3.60
N SER A 354 -8.49 26.25 4.18
CA SER A 354 -8.10 25.72 5.49
C SER A 354 -6.76 24.97 5.43
N ILE A 355 -6.52 24.20 4.35
CA ILE A 355 -5.25 23.53 4.10
C ILE A 355 -4.12 24.55 3.96
N VAL A 356 -4.31 25.59 3.14
CA VAL A 356 -3.32 26.66 2.95
C VAL A 356 -3.05 27.41 4.26
N SER A 357 -4.10 27.78 5.00
CA SER A 357 -3.96 28.44 6.30
C SER A 357 -3.14 27.60 7.28
N ARG A 358 -3.40 26.28 7.36
CA ARG A 358 -2.62 25.37 8.22
C ARG A 358 -1.15 25.32 7.81
N ILE A 359 -0.87 25.23 6.53
CA ILE A 359 0.51 25.22 6.00
C ILE A 359 1.21 26.55 6.32
N LYS A 360 0.53 27.70 6.17
CA LYS A 360 1.07 29.02 6.50
C LYS A 360 1.43 29.13 7.99
N VAL A 361 0.54 28.62 8.87
CA VAL A 361 0.84 28.56 10.31
C VAL A 361 2.08 27.75 10.59
N MET A 362 2.19 26.55 10.00
CA MET A 362 3.34 25.66 10.18
C MET A 362 4.64 26.27 9.61
N ALA A 363 4.53 27.07 8.56
CA ALA A 363 5.65 27.73 7.89
C ALA A 363 5.97 29.12 8.45
N HIS A 364 5.25 29.59 9.50
CA HIS A 364 5.36 30.92 10.10
C HIS A 364 5.14 32.07 9.10
N MET A 365 4.16 31.89 8.19
CA MET A 365 3.73 32.89 7.20
C MET A 365 2.49 33.66 7.66
N ASP A 366 2.25 34.83 7.05
CA ASP A 366 1.04 35.62 7.29
C ASP A 366 -0.18 34.94 6.64
N ILE A 367 -1.16 34.54 7.46
CA ILE A 367 -2.40 33.89 7.04
C ILE A 367 -3.33 34.88 6.36
N SER A 368 -3.28 36.15 6.76
CA SER A 368 -4.17 37.22 6.27
C SER A 368 -3.80 37.69 4.87
N GLU A 369 -2.51 37.62 4.50
CA GLU A 369 -2.03 38.01 3.19
C GLU A 369 -2.22 36.85 2.17
N LYS A 370 -3.07 37.08 1.15
CA LYS A 370 -3.41 36.11 0.12
C LYS A 370 -3.07 36.57 -1.30
N ARG A 371 -2.58 37.82 -1.43
CA ARG A 371 -2.35 38.48 -2.71
C ARG A 371 -0.89 38.52 -3.14
N LEU A 372 0.00 38.36 -2.18
CA LEU A 372 1.44 38.38 -2.41
C LEU A 372 2.07 37.00 -2.21
N PRO A 373 3.08 36.63 -3.02
CA PRO A 373 3.86 35.42 -2.76
C PRO A 373 4.52 35.47 -1.39
N GLN A 374 4.56 34.32 -0.71
CA GLN A 374 5.25 34.16 0.55
C GLN A 374 6.12 32.91 0.55
N ASP A 375 7.25 32.97 1.24
CA ASP A 375 8.15 31.84 1.45
C ASP A 375 8.33 31.60 2.95
N GLY A 376 8.40 30.34 3.34
CA GLY A 376 8.58 29.93 4.72
C GLY A 376 9.25 28.56 4.84
N ARG A 377 9.38 28.11 6.10
CA ARG A 377 10.00 26.82 6.41
C ARG A 377 9.18 26.09 7.45
N ILE A 378 9.03 24.79 7.27
CA ILE A 378 8.41 23.87 8.22
C ILE A 378 9.49 22.92 8.72
N GLN A 379 9.63 22.82 10.04
CA GLN A 379 10.53 21.86 10.67
C GLN A 379 9.70 20.85 11.46
N VAL A 380 9.75 19.59 11.05
CA VAL A 380 8.95 18.51 11.63
C VAL A 380 9.79 17.29 11.94
N THR A 381 9.37 16.52 12.91
CA THR A 381 9.94 15.20 13.22
C THR A 381 8.96 14.14 12.76
N ILE A 382 9.42 13.21 11.91
CA ILE A 382 8.65 12.09 11.38
C ILE A 382 9.45 10.83 11.62
N GLN A 383 8.88 9.86 12.33
CA GLN A 383 9.55 8.60 12.70
C GLN A 383 10.93 8.84 13.36
N GLY A 384 11.00 9.84 14.25
CA GLY A 384 12.23 10.21 14.95
C GLY A 384 13.28 10.94 14.09
N ARG A 385 12.97 11.30 12.84
CA ARG A 385 13.87 12.03 11.92
C ARG A 385 13.41 13.46 11.73
N GLY A 386 14.31 14.41 11.88
CA GLY A 386 14.04 15.83 11.57
C GLY A 386 13.99 16.05 10.05
N VAL A 387 12.89 16.60 9.57
CA VAL A 387 12.66 16.96 8.16
C VAL A 387 12.49 18.47 8.06
N ASP A 388 13.22 19.08 7.13
CA ASP A 388 13.13 20.51 6.80
C ASP A 388 12.42 20.68 5.45
N LEU A 389 11.30 21.39 5.45
CA LEU A 389 10.48 21.64 4.28
C LEU A 389 10.50 23.13 3.94
N ARG A 390 10.77 23.47 2.70
CA ARG A 390 10.67 24.84 2.20
C ARG A 390 9.34 25.00 1.49
N VAL A 391 8.56 25.98 1.92
CA VAL A 391 7.20 26.23 1.42
C VAL A 391 7.16 27.56 0.70
N SER A 392 6.57 27.60 -0.48
CA SER A 392 6.26 28.82 -1.24
C SER A 392 4.78 28.86 -1.54
N THR A 393 4.11 29.98 -1.29
CA THR A 393 2.72 30.22 -1.67
C THR A 393 2.67 31.27 -2.75
N LEU A 394 1.81 31.05 -3.74
CA LEU A 394 1.63 31.94 -4.90
C LEU A 394 0.14 32.21 -5.11
N PRO A 395 -0.29 33.47 -5.31
CA PRO A 395 -1.67 33.78 -5.66
C PRO A 395 -2.08 33.13 -6.97
N GLY A 396 -3.24 32.48 -7.00
CA GLY A 396 -3.82 31.87 -8.19
C GLY A 396 -5.27 32.28 -8.42
N ILE A 397 -5.85 31.93 -9.56
CA ILE A 397 -7.21 32.32 -9.97
C ILE A 397 -8.28 31.70 -9.06
N PHE A 398 -8.05 30.47 -8.56
CA PHE A 398 -9.00 29.72 -7.73
C PHE A 398 -8.59 29.67 -6.26
N GLY A 399 -7.54 30.39 -5.87
CA GLY A 399 -6.93 30.37 -4.54
C GLY A 399 -5.42 30.32 -4.62
N GLU A 400 -4.75 30.29 -3.50
CA GLU A 400 -3.28 30.22 -3.45
C GLU A 400 -2.77 28.85 -3.84
N VAL A 401 -1.76 28.81 -4.71
CA VAL A 401 -1.01 27.59 -5.03
C VAL A 401 0.11 27.44 -4.01
N VAL A 402 0.28 26.25 -3.46
CA VAL A 402 1.36 25.94 -2.51
C VAL A 402 2.31 24.92 -3.12
N VAL A 403 3.60 25.21 -3.07
CA VAL A 403 4.66 24.27 -3.44
C VAL A 403 5.57 24.08 -2.22
N THR A 404 5.70 22.84 -1.79
CA THR A 404 6.58 22.48 -0.66
C THR A 404 7.69 21.59 -1.18
N ARG A 405 8.95 21.98 -0.97
CA ARG A 405 10.13 21.20 -1.32
C ARG A 405 10.75 20.54 -0.10
N THR A 406 11.00 19.23 -0.18
CA THR A 406 11.72 18.50 0.86
C THR A 406 13.21 18.78 0.75
N GLY A 407 13.84 19.28 1.84
CA GLY A 407 15.26 19.59 1.87
C GLY A 407 16.14 18.34 1.70
N SER A 408 17.20 18.45 0.91
CA SER A 408 18.08 17.37 0.43
C SER A 408 18.90 16.61 1.49
N ARG A 409 18.66 16.77 2.79
CA ARG A 409 19.36 16.01 3.85
C ARG A 409 19.01 14.52 3.88
N LEU A 410 17.91 14.10 3.28
CA LEU A 410 17.51 12.68 3.20
C LEU A 410 18.42 11.83 2.30
N ARG A 411 19.12 12.41 1.32
CA ARG A 411 20.01 11.66 0.40
C ARG A 411 21.41 11.35 0.96
N ARG A 412 21.88 12.00 2.02
CA ARG A 412 23.27 11.83 2.51
C ARG A 412 23.47 10.84 3.65
N THR A 413 22.43 10.48 4.39
CA THR A 413 22.61 9.61 5.55
C THR A 413 22.56 8.11 5.20
N MET A 414 21.94 7.73 4.08
CA MET A 414 21.98 6.32 3.64
C MET A 414 23.29 5.88 2.99
N PHE A 415 24.15 6.83 2.51
CA PHE A 415 25.43 6.49 1.90
C PHE A 415 26.63 6.50 2.86
N LEU A 416 26.49 7.04 4.07
CA LEU A 416 27.62 7.07 5.04
C LEU A 416 27.70 5.82 5.92
N TYR A 417 26.60 5.09 6.14
CA TYR A 417 26.65 3.84 6.92
C TYR A 417 27.19 2.64 6.12
N ALA A 418 27.16 2.70 4.79
CA ALA A 418 27.73 1.64 3.94
C ALA A 418 29.24 1.77 3.70
N ARG A 419 29.89 2.86 4.12
CA ARG A 419 31.35 3.07 3.95
C ARG A 419 32.18 2.95 5.22
N LEU A 420 31.57 2.78 6.39
CA LEU A 420 32.29 2.63 7.66
C LEU A 420 32.44 1.18 8.15
N THR A 421 31.87 0.20 7.40
CA THR A 421 32.06 -1.24 7.72
C THR A 421 33.01 -1.96 6.79
N SER A 422 33.75 -1.26 5.91
CA SER A 422 34.78 -1.88 5.05
C SER A 422 36.22 -1.46 5.38
N CYS A 423 36.46 -0.87 6.57
CA CYS A 423 37.81 -0.63 7.09
C CYS A 423 37.79 -0.85 8.62
N LEU A 424 37.78 -2.11 9.03
CA LEU A 424 38.41 -2.62 10.27
C LEU A 424 38.50 -4.13 10.14
#